data_b2629955bfc5f44c7deae9ee8b204c05
#
_entry.id   b2629955bfc5f44c7deae9ee8b204c05
#
_cell.length_a   1.000
_cell.length_b   1.000
_cell.length_c   1.000
_cell.angle_alpha   90.00
_cell.angle_beta   90.00
_cell.angle_gamma   90.00
#
_symmetry.space_group_name_H-M   'P 1'
#
loop_
_entity.id
_entity.type
_entity.pdbx_description
1 polymer ?
#
loop_
_entity_poly.entity_id
_entity_poly.type
_entity_poly.pdbx_seq_one_letter_code
_entity_poly.pdbx_strand_id
1 'polypeptide(L)'
;MSTPPPYPFRSRREIHSGEQKVYSDAELHEQHASQDATATPAAGTDVRDGSSRAEAVVPVSVTARGERTLPSFDEVTDTGATPRVSGAALRQRSAAQGAESPSETTGMRSRRLASERRAARKRKRRRRVRSFFIIVLVLGLLVGASYVAYDQLFNSSTTSSDDFPGPGSGSVEVTIAENSSGRDIGQTLVDAGVIKSVGAFVRQFENNRASTSIRPGTYRLKLQMNAAGALAALLDETNRLDSTITIKSGQKKSEIKQRIIDIMGVTEAEVDAAFADTEAIGLPSEAGGNVEGWLLPGSYEVSEEDTPTTVIARMVKGTIDELDRLGVAPADRETVLIKASIVDGEMNIDKYMPMVARVIENRLADTNGETKGMLGMDSTVLYGVGKTSGLPDQADLDNDNPYNTRLHAGLPPTPIGQPSEKAIEAVLKPAEGTWLYFVTVNLDTGETLFASTLEEQEKNRDKLTAYCSAHPDECKTS
;
A
#
# COMPACT_ATOMS: atom_id res chain seq x y z
N MET A 1 38.20 25.34 -12.69
CA MET A 1 37.02 25.97 -13.29
C MET A 1 35.86 25.51 -12.47
N SER A 2 35.30 26.40 -11.67
CA SER A 2 34.19 26.06 -10.77
C SER A 2 32.93 25.81 -11.61
N THR A 3 32.33 24.65 -11.46
CA THR A 3 31.01 24.37 -11.98
C THR A 3 30.02 25.33 -11.36
N PRO A 4 29.14 25.98 -12.12
CA PRO A 4 28.08 26.81 -11.52
C PRO A 4 27.15 25.93 -10.69
N PRO A 5 26.59 26.43 -9.60
CA PRO A 5 25.70 25.67 -8.75
C PRO A 5 24.45 25.25 -9.52
N PRO A 6 23.87 24.08 -9.23
CA PRO A 6 22.63 23.62 -9.86
C PRO A 6 21.49 24.58 -9.50
N TYR A 7 20.72 24.99 -10.51
CA TYR A 7 19.57 25.90 -10.32
C TYR A 7 18.33 25.10 -9.91
N PRO A 8 17.66 25.43 -8.83
CA PRO A 8 16.39 24.79 -8.45
C PRO A 8 15.28 25.24 -9.41
N PHE A 9 14.70 24.31 -10.14
CA PHE A 9 13.47 24.52 -10.91
C PHE A 9 12.31 23.97 -10.09
N ARG A 10 11.21 24.72 -9.98
CA ARG A 10 10.00 24.31 -9.24
C ARG A 10 8.85 24.09 -10.20
N SER A 11 8.20 22.94 -10.12
CA SER A 11 6.97 22.65 -10.85
C SER A 11 5.73 22.91 -9.98
N ARG A 12 4.61 23.20 -10.59
CA ARG A 12 3.33 23.41 -9.89
C ARG A 12 2.80 22.15 -9.23
N ARG A 13 3.22 20.97 -9.70
CA ARG A 13 2.80 19.67 -9.16
C ARG A 13 3.26 19.48 -7.70
N GLU A 14 4.39 20.09 -7.35
CA GLU A 14 4.99 20.01 -6.02
C GLU A 14 4.19 20.79 -4.96
N ILE A 15 3.42 21.76 -5.37
CA ILE A 15 2.76 22.72 -4.47
C ILE A 15 1.38 22.23 -4.06
N HIS A 16 0.75 21.35 -4.84
CA HIS A 16 -0.57 20.79 -4.55
C HIS A 16 -0.55 19.49 -3.72
N SER A 17 0.63 18.88 -3.53
CA SER A 17 0.75 17.62 -2.77
C SER A 17 0.88 17.78 -1.25
N GLY A 18 0.79 18.99 -0.73
CA GLY A 18 0.56 19.24 0.71
C GLY A 18 1.68 18.91 1.69
N GLU A 19 2.89 18.52 1.22
CA GLU A 19 3.99 18.18 2.14
C GLU A 19 5.36 18.57 1.59
N GLN A 20 5.84 19.82 1.81
CA GLN A 20 7.29 20.10 1.71
C GLN A 20 7.76 21.45 2.28
N LYS A 21 8.97 21.43 2.88
CA LYS A 21 9.64 22.63 3.39
C LYS A 21 10.32 23.41 2.27
N VAL A 22 10.01 24.69 2.18
CA VAL A 22 10.75 25.65 1.32
C VAL A 22 11.95 26.14 2.11
N TYR A 23 13.16 25.81 1.68
CA TYR A 23 14.34 26.53 2.16
C TYR A 23 14.45 27.84 1.36
N SER A 24 14.57 28.98 2.05
CA SER A 24 14.85 30.27 1.42
C SER A 24 16.30 30.27 0.94
N ASP A 25 16.55 30.89 -0.23
CA ASP A 25 17.91 31.05 -0.78
C ASP A 25 18.89 31.74 0.21
N ALA A 26 18.39 32.44 1.21
CA ALA A 26 19.20 33.06 2.27
C ALA A 26 19.90 32.03 3.18
N GLU A 27 19.26 30.89 3.47
CA GLU A 27 19.86 29.81 4.32
C GLU A 27 20.93 29.03 3.58
N LEU A 28 20.82 28.92 2.25
CA LEU A 28 21.84 28.26 1.42
C LEU A 28 23.10 29.15 1.27
N HIS A 29 22.95 30.47 1.23
CA HIS A 29 24.09 31.40 1.17
C HIS A 29 24.86 31.48 2.51
N GLU A 30 24.20 31.38 3.66
CA GLU A 30 24.89 31.34 4.96
C GLU A 30 25.71 30.07 5.17
N GLN A 31 25.27 28.92 4.65
CA GLN A 31 26.05 27.68 4.75
C GLN A 31 27.30 27.69 3.86
N HIS A 32 27.24 28.31 2.70
CA HIS A 32 28.43 28.47 1.83
C HIS A 32 29.40 29.51 2.34
N ALA A 33 28.94 30.58 2.96
CA ALA A 33 29.82 31.58 3.58
C ALA A 33 30.57 31.09 4.81
N SER A 34 30.04 30.05 5.49
CA SER A 34 30.66 29.45 6.68
C SER A 34 31.76 28.43 6.32
N GLN A 35 31.79 27.91 5.09
CA GLN A 35 32.81 26.94 4.64
C GLN A 35 34.05 27.62 4.05
N ASP A 36 33.94 28.85 3.51
CA ASP A 36 35.07 29.59 2.93
C ASP A 36 35.94 30.32 3.98
N ALA A 37 35.51 30.38 5.25
CA ALA A 37 36.22 31.12 6.31
C ALA A 37 37.33 30.35 7.03
N THR A 38 37.65 29.09 6.61
CA THR A 38 38.66 28.26 7.30
C THR A 38 39.91 27.90 6.47
N ALA A 39 40.12 28.54 5.31
CA ALA A 39 41.35 28.34 4.52
C ALA A 39 42.28 29.57 4.64
N THR A 40 43.23 29.51 5.56
CA THR A 40 44.34 30.46 5.67
C THR A 40 45.44 30.05 4.68
N PRO A 41 46.02 31.00 3.88
CA PRO A 41 47.06 30.67 2.91
C PRO A 41 48.42 30.64 3.60
N ALA A 42 49.15 29.55 3.44
CA ALA A 42 50.59 29.51 3.71
C ALA A 42 51.36 29.67 2.42
N ALA A 43 52.25 30.61 2.43
CA ALA A 43 53.10 31.01 1.34
C ALA A 43 54.29 30.09 1.11
N GLY A 44 54.69 30.00 -0.16
CA GLY A 44 56.09 30.15 -0.56
C GLY A 44 56.91 28.93 -0.91
N THR A 45 57.46 29.04 -2.11
CA THR A 45 58.78 28.64 -2.62
C THR A 45 58.93 27.26 -3.25
N ASP A 46 58.92 27.27 -4.56
CA ASP A 46 60.05 27.12 -5.46
C ASP A 46 60.72 25.72 -5.68
N VAL A 47 60.77 25.35 -6.96
CA VAL A 47 61.88 24.78 -7.76
C VAL A 47 62.09 23.25 -7.85
N ARG A 48 61.95 22.80 -9.15
CA ARG A 48 62.70 21.79 -9.91
C ARG A 48 62.37 20.32 -9.87
N ASP A 49 61.86 19.92 -11.04
CA ASP A 49 62.55 19.01 -12.01
C ASP A 49 62.84 17.56 -11.58
N GLY A 50 62.41 16.63 -12.42
CA GLY A 50 63.02 15.29 -12.45
C GLY A 50 62.13 14.09 -12.72
N SER A 51 61.86 13.89 -14.00
CA SER A 51 61.95 12.59 -14.74
C SER A 51 61.52 11.27 -14.04
N SER A 52 60.66 10.58 -14.72
CA SER A 52 60.67 9.16 -15.11
C SER A 52 60.51 8.06 -14.02
N ARG A 53 59.54 7.24 -14.21
CA ARG A 53 59.61 5.79 -14.46
C ARG A 53 58.43 5.02 -13.88
N ALA A 54 57.83 4.28 -14.78
CA ALA A 54 56.82 3.28 -14.49
C ALA A 54 57.41 2.17 -13.63
N GLU A 55 56.61 1.68 -12.67
CA GLU A 55 56.70 0.28 -12.26
C GLU A 55 55.34 -0.21 -11.71
N ALA A 56 55.03 -1.39 -12.18
CA ALA A 56 53.82 -2.14 -11.85
C ALA A 56 53.86 -2.65 -10.41
N VAL A 57 52.72 -2.61 -9.74
CA VAL A 57 52.53 -3.36 -8.49
C VAL A 57 51.27 -4.21 -8.56
N VAL A 58 51.51 -5.47 -8.30
CA VAL A 58 50.68 -6.67 -8.22
C VAL A 58 49.61 -6.58 -7.13
N PRO A 59 48.47 -7.24 -7.27
CA PRO A 59 47.39 -7.23 -6.25
C PRO A 59 47.72 -8.17 -5.10
N VAL A 60 47.55 -7.68 -3.89
CA VAL A 60 47.56 -8.50 -2.67
C VAL A 60 46.17 -8.90 -2.26
N SER A 61 45.91 -10.19 -2.32
CA SER A 61 44.76 -10.86 -1.74
C SER A 61 44.90 -10.87 -0.21
N VAL A 62 43.88 -10.42 0.48
CA VAL A 62 43.72 -10.72 1.91
C VAL A 62 42.44 -11.50 2.10
N THR A 63 42.67 -12.75 2.52
CA THR A 63 41.69 -13.76 2.88
C THR A 63 40.87 -13.37 4.12
N ALA A 64 39.65 -13.82 4.07
CA ALA A 64 38.64 -13.82 5.13
C ALA A 64 39.08 -14.50 6.43
N ARG A 65 38.54 -14.06 7.54
CA ARG A 65 37.96 -14.92 8.59
C ARG A 65 37.29 -14.08 9.67
N GLY A 66 36.05 -14.40 9.96
CA GLY A 66 35.33 -13.84 11.10
C GLY A 66 33.83 -14.11 11.05
N GLU A 67 33.44 -15.37 10.95
CA GLU A 67 32.09 -15.83 11.27
C GLU A 67 31.78 -15.49 12.73
N ARG A 68 30.76 -14.73 12.98
CA ARG A 68 30.01 -14.71 14.24
C ARG A 68 28.61 -15.22 13.99
N THR A 69 28.44 -16.47 14.28
CA THR A 69 27.18 -17.16 14.44
C THR A 69 26.36 -16.52 15.56
N LEU A 70 25.17 -16.13 15.27
CA LEU A 70 24.09 -15.85 16.24
C LEU A 70 23.50 -17.20 16.69
N PRO A 71 23.15 -17.36 17.97
CA PRO A 71 22.62 -18.62 18.45
C PRO A 71 21.16 -18.80 18.02
N SER A 72 20.91 -19.97 17.46
CA SER A 72 19.62 -20.58 17.22
C SER A 72 18.89 -20.79 18.55
N PHE A 73 17.64 -20.34 18.61
CA PHE A 73 16.74 -20.73 19.69
C PHE A 73 16.21 -22.12 19.41
N ASP A 74 16.66 -23.08 20.16
CA ASP A 74 16.16 -24.44 20.19
C ASP A 74 14.79 -24.49 20.88
N GLU A 75 13.96 -25.23 20.24
CA GLU A 75 12.67 -25.78 20.59
C GLU A 75 12.62 -26.35 22.01
N VAL A 76 11.82 -25.76 22.91
CA VAL A 76 11.47 -26.33 24.20
C VAL A 76 10.18 -27.11 24.04
N THR A 77 10.32 -28.42 23.90
CA THR A 77 9.23 -29.35 24.10
C THR A 77 8.96 -29.50 25.59
N ASP A 78 7.88 -28.91 26.05
CA ASP A 78 7.38 -29.13 27.42
C ASP A 78 6.39 -30.29 27.44
N THR A 79 6.87 -31.42 27.96
CA THR A 79 6.06 -32.58 28.34
C THR A 79 5.53 -32.39 29.75
N GLY A 80 4.39 -31.74 29.89
CA GLY A 80 3.67 -31.63 31.15
C GLY A 80 3.02 -32.93 31.57
N ALA A 81 3.65 -33.65 32.47
CA ALA A 81 3.11 -34.80 33.13
C ALA A 81 2.14 -34.38 34.23
N THR A 82 0.91 -34.79 34.11
CA THR A 82 -0.11 -34.74 35.20
C THR A 82 0.19 -35.80 36.27
N PRO A 83 0.18 -35.50 37.56
CA PRO A 83 0.25 -36.54 38.60
C PRO A 83 -1.11 -37.19 38.83
N ARG A 84 -1.17 -38.47 38.50
CA ARG A 84 -2.22 -39.36 38.97
C ARG A 84 -2.01 -39.62 40.48
N VAL A 85 -3.00 -39.27 41.27
CA VAL A 85 -3.06 -39.75 42.65
C VAL A 85 -3.72 -41.11 42.67
N SER A 86 -2.91 -42.11 42.90
CA SER A 86 -3.32 -43.50 43.11
C SER A 86 -3.59 -43.70 44.60
N GLY A 87 -4.88 -43.94 44.96
CA GLY A 87 -5.24 -44.42 46.29
C GLY A 87 -5.29 -45.91 46.30
N ALA A 88 -4.28 -46.52 46.85
CA ALA A 88 -4.24 -47.96 47.13
C ALA A 88 -4.26 -48.25 48.60
N ALA A 89 -5.23 -49.04 48.97
CA ALA A 89 -5.17 -50.14 49.91
C ALA A 89 -4.63 -49.88 51.33
N LEU A 90 -5.46 -50.13 52.29
CA LEU A 90 -5.01 -50.97 53.43
C LEU A 90 -6.06 -52.01 53.76
N ARG A 91 -5.62 -53.26 53.55
CA ARG A 91 -6.19 -54.48 54.09
C ARG A 91 -5.72 -54.64 55.51
N GLN A 92 -6.51 -55.29 56.30
CA GLN A 92 -6.17 -56.43 57.18
C GLN A 92 -6.69 -56.32 58.57
N ARG A 93 -7.44 -57.35 58.86
CA ARG A 93 -7.33 -58.37 59.91
C ARG A 93 -8.07 -57.98 61.23
N SER A 94 -8.89 -58.78 61.85
CA SER A 94 -8.79 -60.16 62.32
C SER A 94 -10.15 -60.61 62.71
N ALA A 95 -10.66 -61.75 62.44
CA ALA A 95 -10.44 -63.08 62.95
C ALA A 95 -10.78 -63.20 64.48
N ALA A 96 -11.70 -63.97 64.77
CA ALA A 96 -11.76 -65.15 65.62
C ALA A 96 -12.93 -65.20 66.57
N GLN A 97 -13.70 -66.18 66.40
CA GLN A 97 -14.01 -67.27 67.31
C GLN A 97 -15.07 -66.97 68.35
N GLY A 98 -16.01 -67.91 68.38
CA GLY A 98 -16.81 -68.29 69.52
C GLY A 98 -18.08 -69.04 69.12
N ALA A 99 -17.95 -70.35 69.05
CA ALA A 99 -19.05 -71.30 68.95
C ALA A 99 -19.87 -71.24 70.24
N GLU A 100 -21.16 -71.48 70.11
CA GLU A 100 -21.85 -72.49 70.83
C GLU A 100 -23.39 -72.39 70.62
N SER A 101 -23.96 -73.44 70.16
CA SER A 101 -25.36 -73.84 70.28
C SER A 101 -25.50 -74.56 71.67
N PRO A 102 -26.66 -74.92 72.17
CA PRO A 102 -27.98 -75.04 71.55
C PRO A 102 -29.18 -74.67 72.48
N SER A 103 -30.29 -74.99 72.03
CA SER A 103 -31.51 -75.48 72.61
C SER A 103 -32.77 -74.61 72.43
N GLU A 104 -33.63 -75.29 71.79
CA GLU A 104 -35.07 -75.40 71.91
C GLU A 104 -35.79 -74.59 73.00
N THR A 105 -36.80 -73.78 72.57
CA THR A 105 -38.16 -73.89 73.01
C THR A 105 -39.09 -73.05 72.06
N THR A 106 -39.79 -73.79 71.28
CA THR A 106 -41.25 -73.92 71.21
C THR A 106 -42.08 -72.65 70.95
N GLY A 107 -42.60 -72.57 69.79
CA GLY A 107 -43.96 -72.41 69.32
C GLY A 107 -44.88 -71.47 70.12
N MET A 108 -45.29 -70.44 69.51
CA MET A 108 -46.47 -69.63 69.62
C MET A 108 -46.28 -68.10 69.44
N ARG A 109 -45.19 -67.65 68.91
CA ARG A 109 -45.01 -66.20 68.53
C ARG A 109 -44.93 -65.90 67.02
N SER A 110 -45.12 -66.92 66.20
CA SER A 110 -44.83 -66.79 64.72
C SER A 110 -45.95 -66.16 63.88
N ARG A 111 -47.20 -66.04 64.41
CA ARG A 111 -48.33 -65.53 63.60
C ARG A 111 -48.50 -64.00 63.65
N ARG A 112 -48.06 -63.31 64.69
CA ARG A 112 -48.16 -61.85 64.77
C ARG A 112 -47.04 -61.13 64.10
N LEU A 113 -45.85 -61.66 64.04
CA LEU A 113 -44.67 -61.06 63.38
C LEU A 113 -44.74 -61.13 61.86
N ALA A 114 -45.48 -62.05 61.23
CA ALA A 114 -45.63 -62.17 59.78
C ALA A 114 -46.50 -61.05 59.17
N SER A 115 -47.50 -60.54 59.89
CA SER A 115 -48.38 -59.46 59.44
C SER A 115 -47.71 -58.10 59.50
N GLU A 116 -46.90 -57.84 60.53
CA GLU A 116 -46.13 -56.57 60.63
C GLU A 116 -44.98 -56.48 59.59
N ARG A 117 -44.32 -57.59 59.28
CA ARG A 117 -43.29 -57.64 58.25
C ARG A 117 -43.88 -57.39 56.85
N ARG A 118 -45.09 -57.79 56.53
CA ARG A 118 -45.77 -57.50 55.25
C ARG A 118 -46.19 -56.04 55.13
N ALA A 119 -46.62 -55.40 56.21
CA ALA A 119 -46.96 -53.98 56.23
C ALA A 119 -45.72 -53.08 56.09
N ALA A 120 -44.62 -53.46 56.76
CA ALA A 120 -43.35 -52.73 56.66
C ALA A 120 -42.69 -52.82 55.22
N ARG A 121 -42.83 -53.99 54.57
CA ARG A 121 -42.36 -54.15 53.18
C ARG A 121 -43.16 -53.33 52.17
N LYS A 122 -44.48 -53.19 52.33
CA LYS A 122 -45.31 -52.33 51.47
C LYS A 122 -45.03 -50.86 51.70
N ARG A 123 -44.71 -50.38 52.91
CA ARG A 123 -44.31 -48.99 53.19
C ARG A 123 -42.94 -48.69 52.66
N LYS A 124 -41.92 -49.60 52.72
CA LYS A 124 -40.58 -49.41 52.13
C LYS A 124 -40.65 -49.43 50.61
N ARG A 125 -41.51 -50.28 49.99
CA ARG A 125 -41.70 -50.30 48.57
C ARG A 125 -42.34 -49.00 48.03
N ARG A 126 -43.38 -48.49 48.74
CA ARG A 126 -44.01 -47.18 48.39
C ARG A 126 -43.03 -46.00 48.56
N ARG A 127 -42.18 -46.03 49.60
CA ARG A 127 -41.14 -44.98 49.76
C ARG A 127 -40.08 -45.08 48.65
N ARG A 128 -39.64 -46.28 48.28
CA ARG A 128 -38.66 -46.45 47.17
C ARG A 128 -39.26 -46.04 45.82
N VAL A 129 -40.47 -46.36 45.53
CA VAL A 129 -41.19 -45.96 44.34
C VAL A 129 -41.36 -44.41 44.30
N ARG A 130 -41.75 -43.79 45.41
CA ARG A 130 -41.83 -42.33 45.50
C ARG A 130 -40.46 -41.67 45.35
N SER A 131 -39.42 -42.19 46.01
CA SER A 131 -38.05 -41.71 45.81
C SER A 131 -37.58 -41.86 44.36
N PHE A 132 -37.92 -42.98 43.73
CA PHE A 132 -37.58 -43.18 42.32
C PHE A 132 -38.26 -42.12 41.42
N PHE A 133 -39.56 -41.86 41.63
CA PHE A 133 -40.27 -40.83 40.86
C PHE A 133 -39.70 -39.41 41.12
N ILE A 134 -39.34 -39.13 42.38
CA ILE A 134 -38.71 -37.83 42.73
C ILE A 134 -37.34 -37.71 42.04
N ILE A 135 -36.52 -38.77 42.05
CA ILE A 135 -35.22 -38.76 41.38
C ILE A 135 -35.38 -38.59 39.88
N VAL A 136 -36.34 -39.29 39.24
CA VAL A 136 -36.62 -39.14 37.81
C VAL A 136 -37.14 -37.73 37.50
N LEU A 137 -37.97 -37.15 38.35
CA LEU A 137 -38.46 -35.80 38.18
C LEU A 137 -37.34 -34.76 38.34
N VAL A 138 -36.46 -34.93 39.33
CA VAL A 138 -35.28 -34.05 39.51
C VAL A 138 -34.29 -34.19 38.36
N LEU A 139 -34.02 -35.42 37.89
CA LEU A 139 -33.18 -35.66 36.71
C LEU A 139 -33.81 -35.05 35.46
N GLY A 140 -35.11 -35.19 35.27
CA GLY A 140 -35.83 -34.55 34.16
C GLY A 140 -35.77 -33.03 34.22
N LEU A 141 -35.88 -32.44 35.42
CA LEU A 141 -35.69 -30.99 35.58
C LEU A 141 -34.25 -30.54 35.35
N LEU A 142 -33.26 -31.34 35.80
CA LEU A 142 -31.86 -31.06 35.54
C LEU A 142 -31.50 -31.15 34.03
N VAL A 143 -32.02 -32.18 33.36
CA VAL A 143 -31.86 -32.32 31.92
C VAL A 143 -32.58 -31.20 31.18
N GLY A 144 -33.79 -30.84 31.59
CA GLY A 144 -34.54 -29.73 31.03
C GLY A 144 -33.83 -28.37 31.26
N ALA A 145 -33.33 -28.14 32.47
CA ALA A 145 -32.55 -26.95 32.79
C ALA A 145 -31.23 -26.90 32.02
N SER A 146 -30.54 -28.04 31.88
CA SER A 146 -29.32 -28.14 31.08
C SER A 146 -29.59 -27.93 29.59
N TYR A 147 -30.72 -28.42 29.10
CA TYR A 147 -31.14 -28.18 27.71
C TYR A 147 -31.47 -26.71 27.46
N VAL A 148 -32.21 -26.08 28.37
CA VAL A 148 -32.51 -24.64 28.28
C VAL A 148 -31.23 -23.80 28.42
N ALA A 149 -30.33 -24.18 29.35
CA ALA A 149 -29.04 -23.52 29.49
C ALA A 149 -28.14 -23.71 28.25
N TYR A 150 -28.15 -24.93 27.69
CA TYR A 150 -27.45 -25.21 26.42
C TYR A 150 -28.04 -24.40 25.28
N ASP A 151 -29.37 -24.36 25.17
CA ASP A 151 -30.06 -23.59 24.13
C ASP A 151 -29.79 -22.07 24.28
N GLN A 152 -29.82 -21.55 25.52
CA GLN A 152 -29.47 -20.17 25.81
C GLN A 152 -27.96 -19.84 25.61
N LEU A 153 -27.06 -20.78 25.86
CA LEU A 153 -25.61 -20.56 25.74
C LEU A 153 -25.06 -20.82 24.31
N PHE A 154 -25.71 -21.74 23.59
CA PHE A 154 -25.19 -22.18 22.27
C PHE A 154 -26.11 -21.88 21.09
N ASN A 155 -27.41 -21.72 21.30
CA ASN A 155 -28.39 -21.33 20.27
C ASN A 155 -28.93 -19.92 20.46
N SER A 156 -28.48 -19.16 21.46
CA SER A 156 -28.62 -17.74 21.45
C SER A 156 -27.67 -17.26 20.35
N SER A 157 -28.10 -17.35 19.10
CA SER A 157 -27.82 -16.29 18.15
C SER A 157 -28.20 -15.02 18.88
N THR A 158 -27.21 -14.37 19.53
CA THR A 158 -27.34 -12.99 19.93
C THR A 158 -27.62 -12.24 18.64
N THR A 159 -28.87 -12.08 18.31
CA THR A 159 -29.36 -10.92 17.60
C THR A 159 -28.97 -9.80 18.52
N SER A 160 -27.69 -9.39 18.47
CA SER A 160 -27.22 -8.28 19.25
C SER A 160 -28.09 -7.13 18.78
N SER A 161 -28.63 -6.35 19.70
CA SER A 161 -29.35 -5.11 19.38
C SER A 161 -28.50 -4.17 18.49
N ASP A 162 -27.25 -4.55 18.20
CA ASP A 162 -26.22 -3.85 17.46
C ASP A 162 -26.12 -4.25 15.99
N ASP A 163 -26.93 -5.18 15.48
CA ASP A 163 -26.91 -5.58 14.07
C ASP A 163 -28.34 -5.52 13.47
N PHE A 164 -28.43 -5.37 12.17
CA PHE A 164 -29.69 -5.50 11.46
C PHE A 164 -30.06 -6.98 11.29
N PRO A 165 -31.35 -7.34 11.23
CA PRO A 165 -31.76 -8.74 11.01
C PRO A 165 -31.41 -9.25 9.60
N GLY A 166 -31.03 -8.36 8.68
CA GLY A 166 -30.64 -8.63 7.29
C GLY A 166 -31.69 -9.27 6.49
N PRO A 167 -31.68 -9.57 5.19
CA PRO A 167 -30.61 -9.44 4.19
C PRO A 167 -30.45 -8.04 3.56
N GLY A 168 -31.20 -7.04 4.07
CA GLY A 168 -31.20 -5.69 3.53
C GLY A 168 -32.16 -5.49 2.34
N SER A 169 -32.36 -4.23 1.95
CA SER A 169 -33.24 -3.84 0.85
C SER A 169 -32.71 -2.58 0.13
N GLY A 170 -33.21 -2.33 -1.06
CA GLY A 170 -32.72 -1.20 -1.87
C GLY A 170 -31.31 -1.45 -2.39
N SER A 171 -30.62 -0.37 -2.79
CA SER A 171 -29.26 -0.39 -3.32
C SER A 171 -28.55 0.91 -2.96
N VAL A 172 -27.29 0.82 -2.56
CA VAL A 172 -26.40 1.95 -2.28
C VAL A 172 -25.01 1.61 -2.81
N GLU A 173 -24.31 2.59 -3.34
CA GLU A 173 -22.94 2.46 -3.79
C GLU A 173 -22.01 2.89 -2.64
N VAL A 174 -21.03 2.05 -2.31
CA VAL A 174 -20.10 2.25 -1.22
C VAL A 174 -18.69 2.07 -1.73
N THR A 175 -17.85 3.09 -1.58
CA THR A 175 -16.44 3.03 -2.00
C THR A 175 -15.55 2.64 -0.82
N ILE A 176 -14.83 1.55 -0.97
CA ILE A 176 -13.78 1.08 -0.04
C ILE A 176 -12.44 1.63 -0.52
N ALA A 177 -11.79 2.44 0.32
CA ALA A 177 -10.51 3.04 0.00
C ALA A 177 -9.36 2.01 0.09
N GLU A 178 -8.26 2.29 -0.60
CA GLU A 178 -7.03 1.50 -0.51
C GLU A 178 -6.50 1.45 0.92
N ASN A 179 -5.94 0.30 1.32
CA ASN A 179 -5.39 0.06 2.67
C ASN A 179 -6.39 0.24 3.83
N SER A 180 -7.70 0.20 3.57
CA SER A 180 -8.72 0.27 4.61
C SER A 180 -8.64 -0.93 5.54
N SER A 181 -8.55 -0.69 6.84
CA SER A 181 -8.70 -1.74 7.86
C SER A 181 -10.15 -2.22 7.96
N GLY A 182 -10.37 -3.39 8.58
CA GLY A 182 -11.73 -3.87 8.83
C GLY A 182 -12.61 -2.90 9.63
N ARG A 183 -11.98 -2.01 10.44
CA ARG A 183 -12.68 -0.93 11.15
C ARG A 183 -13.08 0.20 10.22
N ASP A 184 -12.20 0.59 9.31
CA ASP A 184 -12.46 1.67 8.35
C ASP A 184 -13.57 1.26 7.37
N ILE A 185 -13.50 0.02 6.86
CA ILE A 185 -14.56 -0.57 6.05
C ILE A 185 -15.89 -0.57 6.84
N GLY A 186 -15.87 -1.03 8.08
CA GLY A 186 -17.04 -1.03 8.94
C GLY A 186 -17.64 0.36 9.15
N GLN A 187 -16.81 1.38 9.32
CA GLN A 187 -17.27 2.77 9.45
C GLN A 187 -17.91 3.26 8.16
N THR A 188 -17.25 3.04 7.01
CA THR A 188 -17.81 3.40 5.69
C THR A 188 -19.17 2.76 5.45
N LEU A 189 -19.34 1.48 5.83
CA LEU A 189 -20.61 0.77 5.71
C LEU A 189 -21.71 1.32 6.65
N VAL A 190 -21.35 1.78 7.84
CA VAL A 190 -22.28 2.44 8.77
C VAL A 190 -22.72 3.79 8.22
N ASP A 191 -21.77 4.60 7.75
CA ASP A 191 -22.02 5.93 7.20
C ASP A 191 -22.91 5.86 5.95
N ALA A 192 -22.76 4.80 5.16
CA ALA A 192 -23.61 4.50 4.00
C ALA A 192 -24.96 3.84 4.36
N GLY A 193 -25.25 3.55 5.63
CA GLY A 193 -26.48 2.92 6.07
C GLY A 193 -26.62 1.44 5.70
N VAL A 194 -25.53 0.79 5.30
CA VAL A 194 -25.51 -0.63 4.93
C VAL A 194 -25.62 -1.51 6.16
N ILE A 195 -24.86 -1.22 7.22
CA ILE A 195 -24.85 -1.96 8.48
C ILE A 195 -25.17 -1.04 9.65
N LYS A 196 -25.54 -1.64 10.79
CA LYS A 196 -25.95 -0.91 11.98
C LYS A 196 -24.79 -0.47 12.86
N SER A 197 -23.74 -1.30 12.97
CA SER A 197 -22.59 -0.97 13.82
C SER A 197 -21.27 -1.53 13.30
N VAL A 198 -20.20 -0.74 13.48
CA VAL A 198 -18.82 -1.11 13.19
C VAL A 198 -18.40 -2.37 13.94
N GLY A 199 -18.78 -2.48 15.24
CA GLY A 199 -18.39 -3.60 16.07
C GLY A 199 -18.96 -4.94 15.60
N ALA A 200 -20.19 -4.95 15.06
CA ALA A 200 -20.77 -6.15 14.46
C ALA A 200 -19.98 -6.60 13.23
N PHE A 201 -19.59 -5.67 12.37
CA PHE A 201 -18.82 -5.96 11.16
C PHE A 201 -17.40 -6.44 11.48
N VAL A 202 -16.67 -5.76 12.37
CA VAL A 202 -15.29 -6.12 12.74
C VAL A 202 -15.24 -7.55 13.28
N ARG A 203 -16.21 -7.96 14.11
CA ARG A 203 -16.29 -9.37 14.59
C ARG A 203 -16.42 -10.38 13.43
N GLN A 204 -17.21 -10.07 12.41
CA GLN A 204 -17.35 -10.95 11.24
C GLN A 204 -16.07 -10.94 10.39
N PHE A 205 -15.48 -9.76 10.19
CA PHE A 205 -14.25 -9.56 9.45
C PHE A 205 -13.08 -10.35 10.05
N GLU A 206 -12.87 -10.27 11.37
CA GLU A 206 -11.77 -10.98 12.07
C GLU A 206 -11.96 -12.50 12.07
N ASN A 207 -13.21 -12.98 12.09
CA ASN A 207 -13.52 -14.41 12.10
C ASN A 207 -13.51 -15.05 10.70
N ASN A 208 -13.39 -14.28 9.63
CA ASN A 208 -13.42 -14.79 8.26
C ASN A 208 -12.03 -14.62 7.61
N ARG A 209 -11.40 -15.74 7.23
CA ARG A 209 -10.09 -15.72 6.58
C ARG A 209 -10.08 -15.05 5.20
N ALA A 210 -11.23 -15.04 4.52
CA ALA A 210 -11.35 -14.38 3.21
C ALA A 210 -11.47 -12.86 3.32
N SER A 211 -11.62 -12.28 4.51
CA SER A 211 -11.78 -10.83 4.68
C SER A 211 -10.60 -10.02 4.14
N THR A 212 -9.40 -10.61 4.14
CA THR A 212 -8.19 -9.98 3.58
C THR A 212 -8.18 -9.91 2.05
N SER A 213 -9.11 -10.59 1.38
CA SER A 213 -9.26 -10.51 -0.09
C SER A 213 -10.26 -9.46 -0.55
N ILE A 214 -10.87 -8.70 0.37
CA ILE A 214 -11.70 -7.54 -0.01
C ILE A 214 -10.80 -6.52 -0.69
N ARG A 215 -11.16 -6.17 -1.93
CA ARG A 215 -10.41 -5.22 -2.76
C ARG A 215 -10.93 -3.81 -2.57
N PRO A 216 -10.08 -2.79 -2.72
CA PRO A 216 -10.53 -1.41 -2.86
C PRO A 216 -11.44 -1.27 -4.09
N GLY A 217 -12.37 -0.34 -4.05
CA GLY A 217 -13.27 -0.08 -5.16
C GLY A 217 -14.70 0.23 -4.71
N THR A 218 -15.59 0.48 -5.66
CA THR A 218 -17.00 0.78 -5.40
C THR A 218 -17.86 -0.47 -5.52
N TYR A 219 -18.64 -0.72 -4.48
CA TYR A 219 -19.53 -1.88 -4.36
C TYR A 219 -20.98 -1.46 -4.35
N ARG A 220 -21.84 -2.21 -5.04
CA ARG A 220 -23.30 -2.07 -4.93
C ARG A 220 -23.83 -2.99 -3.85
N LEU A 221 -24.20 -2.40 -2.70
CA LEU A 221 -24.68 -3.11 -1.54
C LEU A 221 -26.16 -2.76 -1.26
N LYS A 222 -26.80 -3.52 -0.38
CA LYS A 222 -28.15 -3.22 0.09
C LYS A 222 -28.09 -2.41 1.39
N LEU A 223 -29.07 -1.55 1.60
CA LEU A 223 -29.25 -0.87 2.87
C LEU A 223 -29.76 -1.86 3.92
N GLN A 224 -29.36 -1.65 5.20
CA GLN A 224 -29.83 -2.42 6.35
C GLN A 224 -29.54 -3.92 6.27
N MET A 225 -28.37 -4.28 5.77
CA MET A 225 -27.85 -5.65 5.81
C MET A 225 -27.35 -6.00 7.21
N ASN A 226 -27.39 -7.29 7.57
CA ASN A 226 -26.59 -7.72 8.71
C ASN A 226 -25.11 -7.73 8.37
N ALA A 227 -24.27 -7.68 9.39
CA ALA A 227 -22.80 -7.59 9.20
C ALA A 227 -22.21 -8.78 8.41
N ALA A 228 -22.74 -9.99 8.65
CA ALA A 228 -22.30 -11.19 7.91
C ALA A 228 -22.69 -11.12 6.42
N GLY A 229 -23.91 -10.65 6.12
CA GLY A 229 -24.37 -10.45 4.75
C GLY A 229 -23.62 -9.36 4.03
N ALA A 230 -23.29 -8.25 4.71
CA ALA A 230 -22.48 -7.18 4.15
C ALA A 230 -21.05 -7.65 3.83
N LEU A 231 -20.43 -8.43 4.73
CA LEU A 231 -19.13 -9.04 4.48
C LEU A 231 -19.17 -10.01 3.28
N ALA A 232 -20.20 -10.88 3.21
CA ALA A 232 -20.35 -11.79 2.09
C ALA A 232 -20.54 -11.02 0.76
N ALA A 233 -21.28 -9.90 0.79
CA ALA A 233 -21.50 -9.08 -0.39
C ALA A 233 -20.23 -8.33 -0.84
N LEU A 234 -19.32 -7.95 0.09
CA LEU A 234 -18.02 -7.38 -0.25
C LEU A 234 -17.02 -8.42 -0.82
N LEU A 235 -17.21 -9.69 -0.47
CA LEU A 235 -16.41 -10.79 -0.99
C LEU A 235 -16.91 -11.32 -2.34
N ASP A 236 -18.12 -10.94 -2.73
CA ASP A 236 -18.73 -11.30 -4.01
C ASP A 236 -18.39 -10.23 -5.05
N GLU A 237 -17.52 -10.59 -5.99
CA GLU A 237 -17.03 -9.69 -7.05
C GLU A 237 -18.15 -9.15 -7.95
N THR A 238 -19.27 -9.83 -8.05
CA THR A 238 -20.43 -9.36 -8.84
C THR A 238 -21.07 -8.09 -8.27
N ASN A 239 -20.82 -7.78 -7.01
CA ASN A 239 -21.27 -6.53 -6.37
C ASN A 239 -20.29 -5.36 -6.56
N ARG A 240 -19.08 -5.61 -7.07
CA ARG A 240 -18.09 -4.58 -7.34
C ARG A 240 -18.42 -3.88 -8.66
N LEU A 241 -18.49 -2.55 -8.63
CA LEU A 241 -18.82 -1.72 -9.80
C LEU A 241 -17.59 -1.25 -10.56
N ASP A 242 -16.42 -1.23 -9.90
CA ASP A 242 -15.18 -0.77 -10.50
C ASP A 242 -14.51 -1.92 -11.27
N SER A 243 -14.95 -2.10 -12.49
CA SER A 243 -14.24 -2.89 -13.49
C SER A 243 -13.41 -1.99 -14.43
N THR A 244 -13.06 -0.77 -13.98
CA THR A 244 -12.40 0.21 -14.83
C THR A 244 -11.03 0.60 -14.27
N ILE A 245 -9.98 0.35 -15.03
CA ILE A 245 -8.64 0.85 -14.76
C ILE A 245 -8.54 2.25 -15.36
N THR A 246 -8.40 3.26 -14.50
CA THR A 246 -8.22 4.65 -14.94
C THR A 246 -6.76 5.06 -14.78
N ILE A 247 -6.13 5.47 -15.88
CA ILE A 247 -4.78 5.99 -15.96
C ILE A 247 -4.84 7.50 -16.13
N LYS A 248 -4.15 8.22 -15.28
CA LYS A 248 -4.00 9.68 -15.37
C LYS A 248 -2.67 10.02 -16.02
N SER A 249 -2.62 11.18 -16.68
CA SER A 249 -1.34 11.72 -17.18
C SER A 249 -0.33 11.87 -16.05
N GLY A 250 0.95 11.64 -16.36
CA GLY A 250 2.06 11.68 -15.43
C GLY A 250 2.16 10.47 -14.48
N GLN A 251 1.23 9.52 -14.49
CA GLN A 251 1.38 8.29 -13.72
C GLN A 251 2.52 7.44 -14.26
N LYS A 252 3.24 6.78 -13.35
CA LYS A 252 4.35 5.88 -13.66
C LYS A 252 3.84 4.46 -13.91
N LYS A 253 4.60 3.68 -14.65
CA LYS A 253 4.34 2.24 -14.85
C LYS A 253 4.09 1.50 -13.53
N SER A 254 4.84 1.82 -12.48
CA SER A 254 4.68 1.20 -11.16
C SER A 254 3.31 1.45 -10.52
N GLU A 255 2.76 2.65 -10.67
CA GLU A 255 1.43 3.01 -10.17
C GLU A 255 0.33 2.31 -10.98
N ILE A 256 0.53 2.21 -12.31
CA ILE A 256 -0.38 1.51 -13.21
C ILE A 256 -0.35 0.00 -12.92
N LYS A 257 0.83 -0.57 -12.68
CA LYS A 257 0.99 -1.97 -12.25
C LYS A 257 0.15 -2.25 -11.02
N GLN A 258 0.27 -1.42 -9.98
CA GLN A 258 -0.51 -1.58 -8.77
C GLN A 258 -2.02 -1.49 -9.05
N ARG A 259 -2.43 -0.55 -9.90
CA ARG A 259 -3.84 -0.39 -10.28
C ARG A 259 -4.39 -1.62 -11.02
N ILE A 260 -3.61 -2.23 -11.91
CA ILE A 260 -3.98 -3.48 -12.59
C ILE A 260 -4.17 -4.60 -11.56
N ILE A 261 -3.23 -4.75 -10.61
CA ILE A 261 -3.31 -5.74 -9.52
C ILE A 261 -4.60 -5.54 -8.72
N ASP A 262 -4.88 -4.31 -8.30
CA ASP A 262 -6.03 -3.98 -7.43
C ASP A 262 -7.37 -4.23 -8.13
N ILE A 263 -7.48 -3.87 -9.42
CA ILE A 263 -8.72 -3.99 -10.18
C ILE A 263 -8.95 -5.42 -10.67
N MET A 264 -7.92 -6.07 -11.23
CA MET A 264 -8.06 -7.41 -11.81
C MET A 264 -7.88 -8.53 -10.77
N GLY A 265 -7.28 -8.24 -9.61
CA GLY A 265 -7.00 -9.22 -8.57
C GLY A 265 -5.99 -10.28 -8.95
N VAL A 266 -5.10 -9.92 -9.83
CA VAL A 266 -3.98 -10.74 -10.28
C VAL A 266 -2.76 -10.52 -9.39
N THR A 267 -1.78 -11.40 -9.49
CA THR A 267 -0.52 -11.27 -8.77
C THR A 267 0.42 -10.27 -9.45
N GLU A 268 1.33 -9.69 -8.68
CA GLU A 268 2.40 -8.84 -9.21
C GLU A 268 3.21 -9.55 -10.31
N ALA A 269 3.51 -10.84 -10.11
CA ALA A 269 4.27 -11.65 -11.06
C ALA A 269 3.54 -11.82 -12.42
N GLU A 270 2.22 -11.90 -12.43
CA GLU A 270 1.42 -11.98 -13.66
C GLU A 270 1.47 -10.65 -14.43
N VAL A 271 1.42 -9.52 -13.74
CA VAL A 271 1.52 -8.20 -14.38
C VAL A 271 2.95 -7.96 -14.87
N ASP A 272 3.97 -8.33 -14.09
CA ASP A 272 5.37 -8.22 -14.53
C ASP A 272 5.66 -9.11 -15.75
N ALA A 273 5.10 -10.31 -15.80
CA ALA A 273 5.19 -11.19 -16.97
C ALA A 273 4.52 -10.56 -18.20
N ALA A 274 3.35 -9.93 -18.02
CA ALA A 274 2.67 -9.23 -19.10
C ALA A 274 3.48 -8.04 -19.63
N PHE A 275 4.10 -7.24 -18.75
CA PHE A 275 4.99 -6.16 -19.17
C PHE A 275 6.26 -6.63 -19.87
N ALA A 276 6.76 -7.82 -19.51
CA ALA A 276 7.96 -8.40 -20.12
C ALA A 276 7.69 -9.03 -21.49
N ASP A 277 6.44 -9.43 -21.77
CA ASP A 277 6.04 -9.98 -23.08
C ASP A 277 5.70 -8.85 -24.07
N THR A 278 6.74 -8.18 -24.53
CA THR A 278 6.62 -7.01 -25.41
C THR A 278 5.93 -7.30 -26.74
N GLU A 279 6.03 -8.54 -27.25
CA GLU A 279 5.35 -8.96 -28.46
C GLU A 279 3.84 -9.11 -28.22
N ALA A 280 3.43 -9.77 -27.12
CA ALA A 280 2.02 -9.98 -26.79
C ALA A 280 1.27 -8.68 -26.49
N ILE A 281 1.92 -7.70 -25.88
CA ILE A 281 1.32 -6.37 -25.62
C ILE A 281 1.41 -5.44 -26.82
N GLY A 282 2.08 -5.84 -27.89
CA GLY A 282 2.25 -5.03 -29.10
C GLY A 282 3.14 -3.81 -28.93
N LEU A 283 4.10 -3.86 -27.97
CA LEU A 283 5.03 -2.75 -27.74
C LEU A 283 5.99 -2.62 -28.93
N PRO A 284 6.08 -1.44 -29.57
CA PRO A 284 6.92 -1.27 -30.74
C PRO A 284 8.41 -1.27 -30.38
N SER A 285 9.25 -1.61 -31.36
CA SER A 285 10.70 -1.73 -31.15
C SER A 285 11.39 -0.42 -30.70
N GLU A 286 10.85 0.72 -31.11
CA GLU A 286 11.33 2.05 -30.72
C GLU A 286 11.20 2.34 -29.21
N ALA A 287 10.31 1.63 -28.50
CA ALA A 287 10.18 1.69 -27.04
C ALA A 287 11.35 1.03 -26.29
N GLY A 288 12.27 0.37 -27.00
CA GLY A 288 13.43 -0.28 -26.38
C GLY A 288 13.11 -1.35 -25.34
N GLY A 289 11.89 -1.91 -25.38
CA GLY A 289 11.42 -2.91 -24.43
C GLY A 289 10.88 -2.34 -23.11
N ASN A 290 10.74 -1.02 -22.97
CA ASN A 290 10.17 -0.37 -21.79
C ASN A 290 8.79 0.24 -22.12
N VAL A 291 7.77 -0.11 -21.33
CA VAL A 291 6.40 0.41 -21.50
C VAL A 291 6.17 1.78 -20.85
N GLU A 292 7.17 2.35 -20.15
CA GLU A 292 7.02 3.68 -19.56
C GLU A 292 6.76 4.72 -20.65
N GLY A 293 5.72 5.51 -20.50
CA GLY A 293 5.26 6.48 -21.51
C GLY A 293 4.36 5.90 -22.61
N TRP A 294 4.24 4.55 -22.71
CA TRP A 294 3.48 3.87 -23.75
C TRP A 294 2.08 3.39 -23.31
N LEU A 295 1.65 3.72 -22.10
CA LEU A 295 0.33 3.34 -21.56
C LEU A 295 -0.60 4.55 -21.59
N LEU A 296 -1.40 4.69 -22.64
CA LEU A 296 -2.21 5.89 -22.89
C LEU A 296 -3.08 6.24 -21.66
N PRO A 297 -3.05 7.48 -21.15
CA PRO A 297 -4.01 7.96 -20.16
C PRO A 297 -5.45 7.80 -20.63
N GLY A 298 -6.32 7.27 -19.76
CA GLY A 298 -7.70 7.00 -20.09
C GLY A 298 -8.36 6.04 -19.12
N SER A 299 -9.59 5.62 -19.42
CA SER A 299 -10.34 4.64 -18.64
C SER A 299 -10.54 3.37 -19.45
N TYR A 300 -10.13 2.25 -18.90
CA TYR A 300 -10.14 0.93 -19.54
C TYR A 300 -11.07 0.01 -18.77
N GLU A 301 -12.19 -0.33 -19.37
CA GLU A 301 -13.09 -1.34 -18.81
C GLU A 301 -12.40 -2.71 -18.84
N VAL A 302 -12.53 -3.46 -17.76
CA VAL A 302 -12.00 -4.81 -17.56
C VAL A 302 -13.16 -5.78 -17.46
N SER A 303 -13.19 -6.77 -18.33
CA SER A 303 -14.14 -7.88 -18.31
C SER A 303 -13.55 -9.12 -17.63
N GLU A 304 -14.39 -10.12 -17.32
CA GLU A 304 -13.95 -11.41 -16.77
C GLU A 304 -13.00 -12.18 -17.71
N GLU A 305 -13.05 -11.89 -19.01
CA GLU A 305 -12.21 -12.55 -20.03
C GLU A 305 -10.84 -11.85 -20.20
N ASP A 306 -10.67 -10.65 -19.60
CA ASP A 306 -9.44 -9.90 -19.74
C ASP A 306 -8.30 -10.47 -18.90
N THR A 307 -7.11 -10.47 -19.48
CA THR A 307 -5.84 -10.74 -18.81
C THR A 307 -5.03 -9.45 -18.67
N PRO A 308 -4.02 -9.36 -17.78
CA PRO A 308 -3.14 -8.21 -17.73
C PRO A 308 -2.55 -7.86 -19.10
N THR A 309 -2.17 -8.87 -19.89
CA THR A 309 -1.64 -8.71 -21.24
C THR A 309 -2.64 -8.02 -22.17
N THR A 310 -3.92 -8.45 -22.19
CA THR A 310 -4.92 -7.83 -23.09
C THR A 310 -5.23 -6.38 -22.71
N VAL A 311 -5.26 -6.09 -21.42
CA VAL A 311 -5.50 -4.72 -20.93
C VAL A 311 -4.32 -3.82 -21.25
N ILE A 312 -3.08 -4.25 -20.99
CA ILE A 312 -1.86 -3.52 -21.31
C ILE A 312 -1.74 -3.31 -22.82
N ALA A 313 -2.06 -4.31 -23.62
CA ALA A 313 -2.05 -4.20 -25.09
C ALA A 313 -3.00 -3.11 -25.59
N ARG A 314 -4.18 -2.96 -24.98
CA ARG A 314 -5.12 -1.86 -25.31
C ARG A 314 -4.53 -0.48 -24.99
N MET A 315 -3.79 -0.37 -23.87
CA MET A 315 -3.13 0.87 -23.46
C MET A 315 -2.01 1.24 -24.42
N VAL A 316 -1.15 0.28 -24.77
CA VAL A 316 -0.05 0.45 -25.75
C VAL A 316 -0.60 0.81 -27.12
N LYS A 317 -1.60 0.07 -27.59
CA LYS A 317 -2.26 0.36 -28.86
C LYS A 317 -2.85 1.78 -28.88
N GLY A 318 -3.47 2.19 -27.78
CA GLY A 318 -3.99 3.56 -27.66
C GLY A 318 -2.92 4.62 -27.86
N THR A 319 -1.72 4.44 -27.25
CA THR A 319 -0.58 5.36 -27.46
C THR A 319 -0.12 5.37 -28.91
N ILE A 320 -0.03 4.21 -29.56
CA ILE A 320 0.37 4.11 -30.96
C ILE A 320 -0.66 4.83 -31.86
N ASP A 321 -1.93 4.54 -31.67
CA ASP A 321 -3.03 5.16 -32.44
C ASP A 321 -3.03 6.69 -32.27
N GLU A 322 -2.74 7.18 -31.07
CA GLU A 322 -2.66 8.62 -30.79
C GLU A 322 -1.45 9.26 -31.47
N LEU A 323 -0.29 8.64 -31.43
CA LEU A 323 0.90 9.12 -32.12
C LEU A 323 0.72 9.10 -33.64
N ASP A 324 0.03 8.08 -34.19
CA ASP A 324 -0.35 8.01 -35.60
C ASP A 324 -1.31 9.12 -35.99
N ARG A 325 -2.32 9.38 -35.17
CA ARG A 325 -3.28 10.49 -35.34
C ARG A 325 -2.58 11.85 -35.39
N LEU A 326 -1.55 12.03 -34.56
CA LEU A 326 -0.75 13.25 -34.50
C LEU A 326 0.35 13.32 -35.59
N GLY A 327 0.52 12.27 -36.39
CA GLY A 327 1.46 12.20 -37.49
C GLY A 327 2.92 12.02 -37.04
N VAL A 328 3.18 11.42 -35.88
CA VAL A 328 4.52 11.17 -35.34
C VAL A 328 5.12 9.95 -36.04
N ALA A 329 6.22 10.17 -36.74
CA ALA A 329 6.93 9.05 -37.39
C ALA A 329 7.46 8.05 -36.35
N PRO A 330 7.47 6.73 -36.65
CA PRO A 330 7.93 5.72 -35.69
C PRO A 330 9.29 6.01 -35.05
N ALA A 331 10.26 6.49 -35.84
CA ALA A 331 11.61 6.82 -35.36
C ALA A 331 11.65 7.96 -34.33
N ASP A 332 10.62 8.80 -34.25
CA ASP A 332 10.56 9.98 -33.37
C ASP A 332 9.71 9.74 -32.13
N ARG A 333 8.90 8.65 -32.08
CA ARG A 333 7.89 8.40 -31.06
C ARG A 333 8.47 8.39 -29.65
N GLU A 334 9.53 7.61 -29.41
CA GLU A 334 10.17 7.53 -28.10
C GLU A 334 10.69 8.90 -27.64
N THR A 335 11.35 9.64 -28.54
CA THR A 335 11.84 11.00 -28.25
C THR A 335 10.71 11.97 -27.90
N VAL A 336 9.60 11.89 -28.63
CA VAL A 336 8.40 12.71 -28.37
C VAL A 336 7.80 12.35 -27.01
N LEU A 337 7.64 11.06 -26.69
CA LEU A 337 7.11 10.61 -25.42
C LEU A 337 8.00 10.99 -24.23
N ILE A 338 9.34 10.89 -24.37
CA ILE A 338 10.30 11.36 -23.36
C ILE A 338 10.07 12.84 -23.07
N LYS A 339 10.10 13.70 -24.11
CA LYS A 339 9.92 15.14 -23.94
C LYS A 339 8.53 15.47 -23.36
N ALA A 340 7.48 14.82 -23.84
CA ALA A 340 6.12 15.06 -23.39
C ALA A 340 5.92 14.65 -21.91
N SER A 341 6.53 13.54 -21.48
CA SER A 341 6.47 13.13 -20.06
C SER A 341 7.16 14.12 -19.12
N ILE A 342 8.23 14.78 -19.62
CA ILE A 342 8.90 15.86 -18.87
C ILE A 342 8.00 17.10 -18.82
N VAL A 343 7.38 17.50 -19.96
CA VAL A 343 6.45 18.64 -20.01
C VAL A 343 5.32 18.45 -19.00
N ASP A 344 4.69 17.28 -18.95
CA ASP A 344 3.64 16.95 -17.96
C ASP A 344 4.17 16.93 -16.52
N GLY A 345 5.41 16.48 -16.32
CA GLY A 345 6.06 16.48 -15.02
C GLY A 345 6.31 17.89 -14.48
N GLU A 346 6.59 18.84 -15.35
CA GLU A 346 6.95 20.22 -15.00
C GLU A 346 5.75 21.19 -15.05
N MET A 347 4.72 20.92 -15.89
CA MET A 347 3.67 21.90 -16.18
C MET A 347 2.30 21.23 -16.34
N ASN A 348 1.34 21.66 -15.54
CA ASN A 348 -0.05 21.20 -15.62
C ASN A 348 -1.04 22.26 -16.16
N ILE A 349 -0.53 23.36 -16.71
CA ILE A 349 -1.32 24.41 -17.32
C ILE A 349 -1.09 24.41 -18.82
N ASP A 350 -2.10 24.02 -19.58
CA ASP A 350 -2.06 23.81 -21.02
C ASP A 350 -1.36 24.96 -21.78
N LYS A 351 -1.69 26.22 -21.45
CA LYS A 351 -1.14 27.41 -22.14
C LYS A 351 0.39 27.55 -22.03
N TYR A 352 1.01 26.94 -20.99
CA TYR A 352 2.43 27.04 -20.78
C TYR A 352 3.22 25.79 -21.26
N MET A 353 2.54 24.68 -21.51
CA MET A 353 3.18 23.45 -22.02
C MET A 353 4.02 23.68 -23.28
N PRO A 354 3.53 24.40 -24.34
CA PRO A 354 4.33 24.68 -25.52
C PRO A 354 5.58 25.54 -25.22
N MET A 355 5.51 26.38 -24.18
CA MET A 355 6.67 27.19 -23.77
C MET A 355 7.70 26.36 -23.00
N VAL A 356 7.25 25.42 -22.14
CA VAL A 356 8.15 24.46 -21.48
C VAL A 356 8.79 23.52 -22.50
N ALA A 357 8.03 23.04 -23.50
CA ALA A 357 8.58 22.27 -24.62
C ALA A 357 9.65 23.07 -25.35
N ARG A 358 9.46 24.37 -25.58
CA ARG A 358 10.48 25.25 -26.17
C ARG A 358 11.74 25.36 -25.29
N VAL A 359 11.59 25.47 -23.98
CA VAL A 359 12.74 25.47 -23.03
C VAL A 359 13.55 24.17 -23.17
N ILE A 360 12.87 23.02 -23.25
CA ILE A 360 13.52 21.71 -23.45
C ILE A 360 14.34 21.73 -24.76
N GLU A 361 13.75 22.14 -25.88
CA GLU A 361 14.44 22.22 -27.19
C GLU A 361 15.64 23.17 -27.14
N ASN A 362 15.48 24.35 -26.55
CA ASN A 362 16.54 25.35 -26.47
C ASN A 362 17.70 24.83 -25.59
N ARG A 363 17.41 24.16 -24.44
CA ARG A 363 18.46 23.61 -23.59
C ARG A 363 19.19 22.44 -24.25
N LEU A 364 18.49 21.55 -24.96
CA LEU A 364 19.14 20.48 -25.73
C LEU A 364 20.09 21.03 -26.81
N ALA A 365 19.72 22.15 -27.43
CA ALA A 365 20.55 22.82 -28.43
C ALA A 365 21.70 23.63 -27.84
N ASP A 366 21.60 24.06 -26.58
CA ASP A 366 22.57 24.94 -25.90
C ASP A 366 23.80 24.18 -25.36
N THR A 367 24.40 23.32 -26.16
CA THR A 367 25.52 22.44 -25.76
C THR A 367 26.80 23.18 -25.35
N ASN A 368 27.02 24.40 -25.87
CA ASN A 368 28.20 25.22 -25.59
C ASN A 368 27.89 26.48 -24.76
N GLY A 369 26.63 26.72 -24.44
CA GLY A 369 26.17 27.89 -23.72
C GLY A 369 26.00 27.66 -22.22
N GLU A 370 25.01 28.30 -21.67
CA GLU A 370 24.79 28.39 -20.22
C GLU A 370 24.31 27.05 -19.61
N THR A 371 23.44 26.33 -20.31
CA THR A 371 22.87 25.05 -19.81
C THR A 371 23.69 23.84 -20.21
N LYS A 372 24.60 23.92 -21.16
CA LYS A 372 25.47 22.83 -21.63
C LYS A 372 24.73 21.57 -22.06
N GLY A 373 23.54 21.72 -22.59
CA GLY A 373 22.67 20.61 -22.99
C GLY A 373 21.95 19.91 -21.83
N MET A 374 22.13 20.37 -20.60
CA MET A 374 21.46 19.81 -19.43
C MET A 374 20.03 20.35 -19.30
N LEU A 375 19.05 19.44 -19.10
CA LEU A 375 17.66 19.85 -18.93
C LEU A 375 17.41 20.40 -17.53
N GLY A 376 18.06 19.87 -16.49
CA GLY A 376 17.95 20.36 -15.13
C GLY A 376 16.52 20.31 -14.54
N MET A 377 15.73 19.29 -14.91
CA MET A 377 14.34 19.15 -14.52
C MET A 377 14.19 18.31 -13.25
N ASP A 378 13.43 18.81 -12.26
CA ASP A 378 13.24 18.12 -10.98
C ASP A 378 12.43 16.83 -11.15
N SER A 379 11.46 16.83 -12.05
CA SER A 379 10.65 15.65 -12.37
C SER A 379 11.50 14.45 -12.80
N THR A 380 12.57 14.69 -13.56
CA THR A 380 13.49 13.64 -14.00
C THR A 380 14.36 13.12 -12.85
N VAL A 381 14.84 14.01 -11.96
CA VAL A 381 15.58 13.63 -10.75
C VAL A 381 14.73 12.75 -9.85
N LEU A 382 13.50 13.21 -9.52
CA LEU A 382 12.57 12.47 -8.68
C LEU A 382 12.21 11.09 -9.26
N TYR A 383 12.03 11.02 -10.57
CA TYR A 383 11.81 9.72 -11.23
C TYR A 383 13.00 8.79 -11.04
N GLY A 384 14.22 9.28 -11.26
CA GLY A 384 15.45 8.50 -11.17
C GLY A 384 15.73 7.94 -9.75
N VAL A 385 15.28 8.63 -8.70
CA VAL A 385 15.38 8.16 -7.30
C VAL A 385 14.12 7.42 -6.82
N GLY A 386 13.13 7.20 -7.69
CA GLY A 386 11.91 6.46 -7.37
C GLY A 386 10.87 7.24 -6.54
N LYS A 387 11.04 8.55 -6.37
CA LYS A 387 10.06 9.41 -5.70
C LYS A 387 8.93 9.80 -6.65
N THR A 388 7.69 9.82 -6.16
CA THR A 388 6.50 10.13 -6.97
C THR A 388 6.07 11.60 -6.87
N SER A 389 6.52 12.30 -5.85
CA SER A 389 6.15 13.71 -5.58
C SER A 389 7.21 14.36 -4.73
N GLY A 390 7.12 15.67 -4.61
CA GLY A 390 7.97 16.44 -3.75
C GLY A 390 9.03 17.26 -4.47
N LEU A 391 9.90 17.93 -3.71
CA LEU A 391 11.11 18.53 -4.22
C LEU A 391 12.29 17.58 -4.01
N PRO A 392 13.24 17.50 -4.95
CA PRO A 392 14.45 16.74 -4.71
C PRO A 392 15.26 17.39 -3.60
N ASP A 393 15.69 16.59 -2.64
CA ASP A 393 16.66 17.02 -1.64
C ASP A 393 18.09 16.97 -2.19
N GLN A 394 19.08 17.40 -1.38
CA GLN A 394 20.47 17.44 -1.84
C GLN A 394 21.00 16.05 -2.22
N ALA A 395 20.60 15.01 -1.53
CA ALA A 395 21.02 13.64 -1.85
C ALA A 395 20.41 13.16 -3.17
N ASP A 396 19.19 13.57 -3.49
CA ASP A 396 18.55 13.30 -4.78
C ASP A 396 19.28 14.02 -5.93
N LEU A 397 19.62 15.31 -5.68
CA LEU A 397 20.34 16.13 -6.67
C LEU A 397 21.75 15.62 -6.96
N ASP A 398 22.41 15.06 -5.95
CA ASP A 398 23.77 14.49 -6.07
C ASP A 398 23.75 13.02 -6.55
N ASN A 399 22.57 12.41 -6.67
CA ASN A 399 22.44 11.03 -7.10
C ASN A 399 22.80 10.89 -8.59
N ASP A 400 23.89 10.17 -8.87
CA ASP A 400 24.37 9.94 -10.23
C ASP A 400 23.63 8.74 -10.86
N ASN A 401 22.46 9.04 -11.44
CA ASN A 401 21.67 8.09 -12.20
C ASN A 401 21.31 8.67 -13.58
N PRO A 402 21.02 7.84 -14.60
CA PRO A 402 20.80 8.30 -15.98
C PRO A 402 19.63 9.27 -16.17
N TYR A 403 18.71 9.37 -15.20
CA TYR A 403 17.57 10.29 -15.23
C TYR A 403 17.89 11.65 -14.59
N ASN A 404 19.04 11.79 -13.93
CA ASN A 404 19.42 13.07 -13.34
C ASN A 404 19.90 14.04 -14.41
N THR A 405 18.96 14.77 -15.01
CA THR A 405 19.26 15.76 -16.07
C THR A 405 19.95 17.02 -15.56
N ARG A 406 20.28 17.09 -14.25
CA ARG A 406 21.16 18.11 -13.69
C ARG A 406 22.63 17.71 -13.77
N LEU A 407 22.92 16.41 -13.88
CA LEU A 407 24.28 15.85 -13.99
C LEU A 407 24.58 15.36 -15.40
N HIS A 408 23.56 14.91 -16.13
CA HIS A 408 23.67 14.34 -17.47
C HIS A 408 23.03 15.26 -18.52
N ALA A 409 23.77 15.59 -19.57
CA ALA A 409 23.29 16.36 -20.73
C ALA A 409 22.41 15.46 -21.62
N GLY A 410 21.43 16.06 -22.28
CA GLY A 410 20.53 15.36 -23.18
C GLY A 410 19.21 14.91 -22.49
N LEU A 411 18.51 14.02 -23.20
CA LEU A 411 17.26 13.42 -22.69
C LEU A 411 17.56 12.24 -21.74
N PRO A 412 16.70 11.97 -20.78
CA PRO A 412 16.77 10.73 -20.00
C PRO A 412 16.53 9.51 -20.90
N PRO A 413 16.88 8.29 -20.43
CA PRO A 413 16.83 7.08 -21.27
C PRO A 413 15.43 6.69 -21.75
N THR A 414 14.39 7.01 -20.98
CA THR A 414 12.98 6.68 -21.26
C THR A 414 12.06 7.81 -20.80
N PRO A 415 10.77 7.78 -21.15
CA PRO A 415 9.78 8.62 -20.50
C PRO A 415 9.78 8.43 -18.97
N ILE A 416 9.31 9.44 -18.24
CA ILE A 416 9.25 9.45 -16.77
C ILE A 416 7.81 9.31 -16.22
N GLY A 417 6.87 8.97 -17.08
CA GLY A 417 5.45 8.76 -16.79
C GLY A 417 4.65 8.79 -18.08
N GLN A 418 3.35 8.59 -17.99
CA GLN A 418 2.45 8.56 -19.15
C GLN A 418 2.10 9.98 -19.57
N PRO A 419 2.51 10.47 -20.77
CA PRO A 419 2.23 11.83 -21.19
C PRO A 419 0.76 12.02 -21.58
N SER A 420 0.24 13.23 -21.35
CA SER A 420 -1.06 13.65 -21.86
C SER A 420 -0.99 13.98 -23.35
N GLU A 421 -2.14 13.93 -24.05
CA GLU A 421 -2.27 14.41 -25.42
C GLU A 421 -1.77 15.85 -25.56
N LYS A 422 -2.09 16.72 -24.58
CA LYS A 422 -1.65 18.12 -24.56
C LYS A 422 -0.16 18.29 -24.51
N ALA A 423 0.52 17.47 -23.71
CA ALA A 423 1.98 17.52 -23.64
C ALA A 423 2.64 17.00 -24.94
N ILE A 424 2.07 15.97 -25.58
CA ILE A 424 2.52 15.49 -26.90
C ILE A 424 2.35 16.60 -27.96
N GLU A 425 1.15 17.23 -28.03
CA GLU A 425 0.91 18.35 -28.94
C GLU A 425 1.88 19.52 -28.70
N ALA A 426 2.17 19.83 -27.42
CA ALA A 426 3.10 20.88 -27.05
C ALA A 426 4.54 20.61 -27.53
N VAL A 427 4.98 19.35 -27.47
CA VAL A 427 6.28 18.92 -27.99
C VAL A 427 6.34 18.98 -29.50
N LEU A 428 5.24 18.62 -30.19
CA LEU A 428 5.17 18.66 -31.64
C LEU A 428 5.10 20.11 -32.20
N LYS A 429 4.53 21.03 -31.42
CA LYS A 429 4.35 22.43 -31.77
C LYS A 429 4.80 23.34 -30.62
N PRO A 430 6.11 23.36 -30.30
CA PRO A 430 6.62 24.22 -29.24
C PRO A 430 6.46 25.70 -29.61
N ALA A 431 6.21 26.54 -28.62
CA ALA A 431 6.06 27.98 -28.82
C ALA A 431 7.38 28.58 -29.41
N GLU A 432 7.24 29.69 -30.10
CA GLU A 432 8.41 30.47 -30.52
C GLU A 432 8.99 31.22 -29.32
N GLY A 433 10.33 31.15 -29.14
CA GLY A 433 11.03 31.85 -28.06
C GLY A 433 12.46 31.36 -27.86
N THR A 434 13.21 32.13 -27.10
CA THR A 434 14.61 31.86 -26.76
C THR A 434 14.82 31.48 -25.31
N TRP A 435 13.74 31.11 -24.61
CA TRP A 435 13.76 30.85 -23.17
C TRP A 435 14.63 29.62 -22.85
N LEU A 436 15.42 29.79 -21.80
CA LEU A 436 16.18 28.72 -21.17
C LEU A 436 15.66 28.39 -19.78
N TYR A 437 14.83 29.25 -19.19
CA TYR A 437 14.36 29.15 -17.83
C TYR A 437 12.87 29.45 -17.72
N PHE A 438 12.24 28.94 -16.67
CA PHE A 438 10.88 29.29 -16.25
C PHE A 438 10.73 29.16 -14.74
N VAL A 439 9.77 29.86 -14.17
CA VAL A 439 9.38 29.75 -12.76
C VAL A 439 7.94 30.19 -12.60
N THR A 440 7.16 29.45 -11.81
CA THR A 440 5.82 29.85 -11.39
C THR A 440 5.92 30.87 -10.28
N VAL A 441 5.48 32.10 -10.54
CA VAL A 441 5.63 33.25 -9.63
C VAL A 441 4.39 33.51 -8.77
N ASN A 442 3.26 32.91 -9.10
CA ASN A 442 2.03 32.98 -8.32
C ASN A 442 1.42 31.56 -8.26
N LEU A 443 1.34 31.00 -7.07
CA LEU A 443 0.96 29.61 -6.87
C LEU A 443 -0.57 29.39 -6.96
N ASP A 444 -1.35 30.41 -6.62
CA ASP A 444 -2.80 30.37 -6.71
C ASP A 444 -3.27 30.38 -8.16
N THR A 445 -2.77 31.30 -8.97
CA THR A 445 -3.16 31.43 -10.38
C THR A 445 -2.34 30.54 -11.32
N GLY A 446 -1.18 30.04 -10.85
CA GLY A 446 -0.20 29.32 -11.64
C GLY A 446 0.48 30.19 -12.69
N GLU A 447 0.55 31.52 -12.49
CA GLU A 447 1.28 32.42 -13.37
C GLU A 447 2.75 31.99 -13.43
N THR A 448 3.22 31.68 -14.63
CA THR A 448 4.59 31.21 -14.91
C THR A 448 5.29 32.19 -15.84
N LEU A 449 6.48 32.62 -15.45
CA LEU A 449 7.34 33.51 -16.23
C LEU A 449 8.49 32.72 -16.84
N PHE A 450 8.89 33.14 -18.03
CA PHE A 450 9.95 32.56 -18.81
C PHE A 450 11.09 33.55 -18.99
N ALA A 451 12.33 33.07 -19.03
CA ALA A 451 13.53 33.90 -19.17
C ALA A 451 14.55 33.26 -20.13
N SER A 452 15.27 34.09 -20.86
CA SER A 452 16.31 33.66 -21.79
C SER A 452 17.73 33.72 -21.19
N THR A 453 17.87 34.42 -20.07
CA THR A 453 19.14 34.57 -19.34
C THR A 453 18.97 34.29 -17.87
N LEU A 454 20.04 33.92 -17.18
CA LEU A 454 20.04 33.71 -15.74
C LEU A 454 19.62 34.99 -14.98
N GLU A 455 20.09 36.16 -15.40
CA GLU A 455 19.76 37.45 -14.79
C GLU A 455 18.25 37.72 -14.84
N GLU A 456 17.57 37.40 -15.94
CA GLU A 456 16.12 37.50 -16.04
C GLU A 456 15.41 36.48 -15.14
N GLN A 457 15.95 35.26 -15.04
CA GLN A 457 15.42 34.21 -14.18
C GLN A 457 15.52 34.60 -12.70
N GLU A 458 16.64 35.17 -12.25
CA GLU A 458 16.80 35.67 -10.89
C GLU A 458 15.74 36.71 -10.55
N LYS A 459 15.48 37.66 -11.44
CA LYS A 459 14.40 38.65 -11.26
C LYS A 459 13.02 37.99 -11.18
N ASN A 460 12.79 36.92 -11.90
CA ASN A 460 11.53 36.17 -11.80
C ASN A 460 11.44 35.39 -10.47
N ARG A 461 12.56 34.85 -9.98
CA ARG A 461 12.64 34.17 -8.68
C ARG A 461 12.38 35.14 -7.52
N ASP A 462 12.86 36.41 -7.62
CA ASP A 462 12.55 37.43 -6.64
C ASP A 462 11.05 37.69 -6.54
N LYS A 463 10.31 37.60 -7.64
CA LYS A 463 8.82 37.71 -7.62
C LYS A 463 8.19 36.56 -6.89
N LEU A 464 8.65 35.31 -7.10
CA LEU A 464 8.18 34.14 -6.35
C LEU A 464 8.48 34.31 -4.86
N THR A 465 9.71 34.76 -4.50
CA THR A 465 10.11 34.99 -3.13
C THR A 465 9.22 36.06 -2.47
N ALA A 466 8.91 37.13 -3.17
CA ALA A 466 7.98 38.18 -2.69
C ALA A 466 6.55 37.65 -2.50
N TYR A 467 6.08 36.80 -3.45
CA TYR A 467 4.79 36.12 -3.35
C TYR A 467 4.73 35.22 -2.11
N CYS A 468 5.75 34.36 -1.92
CA CYS A 468 5.82 33.45 -0.78
C CYS A 468 5.92 34.19 0.56
N SER A 469 6.60 35.35 0.61
CA SER A 469 6.65 36.21 1.79
C SER A 469 5.28 36.80 2.16
N ALA A 470 4.45 37.06 1.15
CA ALA A 470 3.09 37.57 1.34
C ALA A 470 2.06 36.46 1.63
N HIS A 471 2.32 35.23 1.15
CA HIS A 471 1.43 34.06 1.24
C HIS A 471 2.17 32.86 1.84
N PRO A 472 2.66 32.94 3.09
CA PRO A 472 3.53 31.95 3.67
C PRO A 472 2.84 30.55 3.78
N ASP A 473 1.51 30.51 3.90
CA ASP A 473 0.76 29.25 4.02
C ASP A 473 0.66 28.49 2.68
N GLU A 474 0.72 29.20 1.56
CA GLU A 474 0.71 28.61 0.21
C GLU A 474 2.09 28.12 -0.23
N CYS A 475 3.15 28.68 0.33
CA CYS A 475 4.52 28.32 0.03
C CYS A 475 5.16 27.41 1.09
N LYS A 476 4.47 27.14 2.20
CA LYS A 476 4.89 26.13 3.15
C LYS A 476 4.70 24.76 2.52
N THR A 477 5.79 24.14 2.27
CA THR A 477 5.81 22.69 2.06
C THR A 477 5.80 22.04 3.44
N SER A 478 4.78 21.24 3.73
CA SER A 478 4.69 20.42 4.96
C SER A 478 5.70 19.30 4.92
#